data_494fdd823a68a83cc5d9e562f1824855
#
_entry.id   494fdd823a68a83cc5d9e562f1824855
#
_cell.length_a   1.000
_cell.length_b   1.000
_cell.length_c   1.000
_cell.angle_alpha   90.00
_cell.angle_beta   90.00
_cell.angle_gamma   90.00
#
_symmetry.space_group_name_H-M   'P 1'
#
loop_
_entity.id
_entity.type
_entity.pdbx_description
1 polymer ?
#
loop_
_entity_poly.entity_id
_entity_poly.type
_entity_poly.pdbx_seq_one_letter_code
_entity_poly.pdbx_strand_id
1 'polypeptide(L)'
;PGKVCITKVKTGFGTGGWQLAALRWCAKAAQKPIIADGGVRTHGDIAKSIRFGATMVMIGSLFAGHLESPGKLVEVDGEQYKEYYGSASEYQKGEHKNVEGKKILLPVKGHLKDTLQEMQEDLQSSISYAGGRDLHSLTRVDYVIVKNSIWNGDSI
;
A
#
# COMPACT_ATOMS: atom_id res chain seq x y z
N PRO A 1 10.49 2.80 6.60
CA PRO A 1 9.60 2.78 5.44
C PRO A 1 9.53 4.15 4.77
N GLY A 2 9.53 4.16 3.42
CA GLY A 2 9.55 5.38 2.64
C GLY A 2 8.20 6.09 2.60
N LYS A 3 7.11 5.39 2.73
CA LYS A 3 5.76 5.95 2.71
C LYS A 3 4.99 5.50 3.95
N VAL A 4 4.38 6.47 4.60
CA VAL A 4 3.64 6.21 5.82
C VAL A 4 2.33 5.50 5.50
N CYS A 5 2.14 4.35 6.12
CA CYS A 5 0.84 3.72 6.18
C CYS A 5 -0.02 4.40 7.27
N ILE A 6 -0.56 3.65 8.19
CA ILE A 6 -1.32 4.23 9.32
C ILE A 6 -0.42 4.72 10.46
N THR A 7 0.89 4.53 10.39
CA THR A 7 1.84 4.95 11.40
C THR A 7 2.21 6.43 11.27
N LYS A 8 2.68 7.03 12.37
CA LYS A 8 3.08 8.44 12.46
C LYS A 8 4.57 8.69 12.19
N VAL A 9 5.25 7.81 11.44
CA VAL A 9 6.72 7.85 11.25
C VAL A 9 7.24 9.19 10.72
N LYS A 10 6.44 9.92 9.96
CA LYS A 10 6.80 11.27 9.52
C LYS A 10 6.76 12.30 10.63
N THR A 11 6.00 12.04 11.68
CA THR A 11 5.68 13.04 12.69
C THR A 11 6.90 13.28 13.57
N GLY A 12 7.26 14.51 13.77
CA GLY A 12 8.38 14.92 14.61
C GLY A 12 9.72 14.99 13.89
N PHE A 13 10.08 14.04 13.06
CA PHE A 13 11.39 13.99 12.39
C PHE A 13 11.34 14.29 10.89
N GLY A 14 10.16 14.34 10.27
CA GLY A 14 10.02 14.54 8.83
C GLY A 14 10.52 13.36 7.98
N THR A 15 10.73 12.20 8.58
CA THR A 15 11.17 10.98 7.89
C THR A 15 10.02 10.28 7.17
N GLY A 16 10.33 9.50 6.16
CA GLY A 16 9.36 8.78 5.35
C GLY A 16 8.77 9.61 4.20
N GLY A 17 7.96 8.97 3.39
CA GLY A 17 7.24 9.59 2.27
C GLY A 17 7.76 9.27 0.88
N TRP A 18 8.98 8.79 0.73
CA TRP A 18 9.64 8.57 -0.55
C TRP A 18 9.81 7.06 -0.85
N GLN A 19 8.72 6.29 -0.81
CA GLN A 19 8.76 4.83 -0.89
C GLN A 19 9.50 4.32 -2.14
N LEU A 20 9.21 4.85 -3.31
CA LEU A 20 9.84 4.36 -4.54
C LEU A 20 11.34 4.67 -4.57
N ALA A 21 11.76 5.84 -4.08
CA ALA A 21 13.18 6.17 -3.94
C ALA A 21 13.88 5.24 -2.94
N ALA A 22 13.25 4.99 -1.78
CA ALA A 22 13.76 4.07 -0.77
C ALA A 22 13.94 2.66 -1.33
N LEU A 23 12.94 2.14 -2.05
CA LEU A 23 13.02 0.83 -2.72
C LEU A 23 14.19 0.77 -3.70
N ARG A 24 14.36 1.80 -4.54
CA ARG A 24 15.45 1.85 -5.51
C ARG A 24 16.82 1.83 -4.85
N TRP A 25 16.99 2.57 -3.74
CA TRP A 25 18.26 2.58 -3.02
C TRP A 25 18.51 1.27 -2.30
N CYS A 26 17.51 0.72 -1.64
CA CYS A 26 17.63 -0.58 -0.99
C CYS A 26 17.93 -1.70 -1.99
N ALA A 27 17.28 -1.69 -3.15
CA ALA A 27 17.50 -2.71 -4.19
C ALA A 27 18.93 -2.71 -4.74
N LYS A 28 19.61 -1.55 -4.72
CA LYS A 28 21.03 -1.49 -5.14
C LYS A 28 21.99 -2.10 -4.14
N ALA A 29 21.62 -2.14 -2.86
CA ALA A 29 22.49 -2.59 -1.77
C ALA A 29 22.11 -3.98 -1.25
N ALA A 30 20.85 -4.38 -1.40
CA ALA A 30 20.34 -5.63 -0.83
C ALA A 30 20.82 -6.85 -1.62
N GLN A 31 21.22 -7.88 -0.88
CA GLN A 31 21.56 -9.20 -1.41
C GLN A 31 20.40 -10.20 -1.28
N LYS A 32 19.30 -9.78 -0.71
CA LYS A 32 18.09 -10.58 -0.47
C LYS A 32 16.88 -9.89 -1.06
N PRO A 33 15.79 -10.64 -1.34
CA PRO A 33 14.54 -10.07 -1.79
C PRO A 33 14.02 -8.96 -0.88
N ILE A 34 13.39 -7.94 -1.48
CA ILE A 34 12.85 -6.79 -0.76
C ILE A 34 11.33 -6.86 -0.77
N ILE A 35 10.73 -6.65 0.39
CA ILE A 35 9.29 -6.46 0.54
C ILE A 35 9.02 -4.96 0.69
N ALA A 36 8.24 -4.39 -0.23
CA ALA A 36 7.81 -3.01 -0.15
C ALA A 36 6.72 -2.86 0.92
N ASP A 37 7.09 -2.34 2.09
CA ASP A 37 6.17 -2.14 3.20
C ASP A 37 5.72 -0.69 3.29
N GLY A 38 4.44 -0.49 3.20
CA GLY A 38 3.77 0.78 3.44
C GLY A 38 3.31 1.53 2.21
N GLY A 39 2.10 2.07 2.33
CA GLY A 39 1.52 3.02 1.40
C GLY A 39 1.04 2.48 0.06
N VAL A 40 0.83 1.18 -0.06
CA VAL A 40 0.11 0.59 -1.19
C VAL A 40 -1.37 0.91 -1.03
N ARG A 41 -1.92 1.72 -1.92
CA ARG A 41 -3.30 2.20 -1.89
C ARG A 41 -4.09 1.83 -3.14
N THR A 42 -3.39 1.62 -4.24
CA THR A 42 -3.96 1.22 -5.53
C THR A 42 -3.21 0.00 -6.04
N HIS A 43 -3.82 -0.74 -6.95
CA HIS A 43 -3.18 -1.90 -7.58
C HIS A 43 -1.94 -1.48 -8.39
N GLY A 44 -1.97 -0.30 -9.01
CA GLY A 44 -0.80 0.26 -9.70
C GLY A 44 0.42 0.51 -8.81
N ASP A 45 0.23 0.71 -7.49
CA ASP A 45 1.36 0.84 -6.57
C ASP A 45 2.15 -0.46 -6.43
N ILE A 46 1.52 -1.62 -6.69
CA ILE A 46 2.19 -2.93 -6.73
C ILE A 46 3.18 -2.97 -7.90
N ALA A 47 2.70 -2.70 -9.11
CA ALA A 47 3.52 -2.68 -10.32
C ALA A 47 4.68 -1.67 -10.21
N LYS A 48 4.40 -0.47 -9.69
CA LYS A 48 5.43 0.54 -9.42
C LYS A 48 6.46 0.05 -8.40
N SER A 49 6.04 -0.62 -7.33
CA SER A 49 6.97 -1.16 -6.33
C SER A 49 7.91 -2.20 -6.93
N ILE A 50 7.40 -3.09 -7.78
CA ILE A 50 8.20 -4.07 -8.51
C ILE A 50 9.17 -3.36 -9.45
N ARG A 51 8.72 -2.34 -10.19
CA ARG A 51 9.59 -1.54 -11.07
C ARG A 51 10.78 -0.96 -10.32
N PHE A 52 10.60 -0.58 -9.07
CA PHE A 52 11.63 0.05 -8.25
C PHE A 52 12.41 -0.93 -7.35
N GLY A 53 12.25 -2.24 -7.56
CA GLY A 53 13.10 -3.28 -6.99
C GLY A 53 12.50 -4.09 -5.86
N ALA A 54 11.20 -3.97 -5.60
CA ALA A 54 10.52 -4.88 -4.70
C ALA A 54 10.25 -6.23 -5.38
N THR A 55 10.37 -7.29 -4.61
CA THR A 55 9.94 -8.64 -5.01
C THR A 55 8.49 -8.90 -4.63
N MET A 56 8.06 -8.34 -3.51
CA MET A 56 6.71 -8.46 -2.96
C MET A 56 6.29 -7.13 -2.33
N VAL A 57 5.00 -6.99 -2.03
CA VAL A 57 4.44 -5.84 -1.34
C VAL A 57 3.73 -6.27 -0.06
N MET A 58 3.78 -5.41 0.95
CA MET A 58 2.98 -5.57 2.17
C MET A 58 1.80 -4.59 2.13
N ILE A 59 0.61 -5.12 2.26
CA ILE A 59 -0.64 -4.38 2.10
C ILE A 59 -1.40 -4.39 3.43
N GLY A 60 -1.74 -3.20 3.93
CA GLY A 60 -2.55 -3.02 5.13
C GLY A 60 -3.93 -2.45 4.80
N SER A 61 -4.03 -1.15 4.63
CA SER A 61 -5.29 -0.44 4.50
C SER A 61 -6.16 -0.88 3.31
N LEU A 62 -5.54 -1.32 2.22
CA LEU A 62 -6.28 -1.81 1.06
C LEU A 62 -7.09 -3.07 1.37
N PHE A 63 -6.59 -3.93 2.27
CA PHE A 63 -7.27 -5.15 2.71
C PHE A 63 -8.12 -4.98 3.98
N ALA A 64 -7.87 -3.94 4.75
CA ALA A 64 -8.46 -3.80 6.09
C ALA A 64 -9.98 -3.56 6.10
N GLY A 65 -10.58 -3.12 5.00
CA GLY A 65 -12.02 -2.94 4.85
C GLY A 65 -12.82 -4.20 4.52
N HIS A 66 -12.15 -5.35 4.28
CA HIS A 66 -12.85 -6.57 3.90
C HIS A 66 -13.44 -7.32 5.10
N LEU A 67 -14.45 -8.16 4.83
CA LEU A 67 -15.15 -8.92 5.86
C LEU A 67 -14.22 -9.86 6.61
N GLU A 68 -13.24 -10.44 5.94
CA GLU A 68 -12.23 -11.34 6.51
C GLU A 68 -11.15 -10.63 7.34
N SER A 69 -11.07 -9.31 7.26
CA SER A 69 -10.13 -8.53 8.07
C SER A 69 -10.45 -8.66 9.57
N PRO A 70 -9.45 -8.74 10.47
CA PRO A 70 -9.66 -8.96 11.90
C PRO A 70 -10.30 -7.78 12.64
N GLY A 71 -10.33 -6.57 12.05
CA GLY A 71 -10.97 -5.41 12.64
C GLY A 71 -12.45 -5.62 12.92
N LYS A 72 -12.96 -5.07 14.02
CA LYS A 72 -14.39 -5.18 14.36
C LYS A 72 -15.26 -4.52 13.30
N LEU A 73 -16.41 -5.14 13.02
CA LEU A 73 -17.49 -4.52 12.27
C LEU A 73 -18.23 -3.57 13.18
N VAL A 74 -18.43 -2.34 12.76
CA VAL A 74 -19.19 -1.31 13.49
C VAL A 74 -20.15 -0.62 12.53
N GLU A 75 -21.28 -0.20 13.03
CA GLU A 75 -22.27 0.56 12.28
C GLU A 75 -22.24 2.03 12.73
N VAL A 76 -22.22 2.94 11.78
CA VAL A 76 -22.27 4.39 12.00
C VAL A 76 -23.23 4.98 10.98
N ASP A 77 -24.27 5.64 11.47
CA ASP A 77 -25.30 6.29 10.63
C ASP A 77 -25.96 5.35 9.59
N GLY A 78 -26.13 4.06 9.97
CA GLY A 78 -26.73 3.03 9.11
C GLY A 78 -25.76 2.41 8.10
N GLU A 79 -24.50 2.81 8.09
CA GLU A 79 -23.46 2.26 7.23
C GLU A 79 -22.47 1.39 8.01
N GLN A 80 -21.96 0.36 7.34
CA GLN A 80 -21.02 -0.60 7.94
C GLN A 80 -19.57 -0.22 7.68
N TYR A 81 -18.76 -0.30 8.74
CA TYR A 81 -17.34 0.00 8.73
C TYR A 81 -16.55 -1.11 9.43
N LYS A 82 -15.28 -1.27 9.01
CA LYS A 82 -14.29 -2.09 9.70
C LYS A 82 -13.32 -1.18 10.47
N GLU A 83 -13.05 -1.54 11.70
CA GLU A 83 -11.96 -0.91 12.47
C GLU A 83 -10.61 -1.29 11.88
N TYR A 84 -9.75 -0.30 11.67
CA TYR A 84 -8.38 -0.52 11.24
C TYR A 84 -7.39 0.26 12.12
N TYR A 85 -6.36 -0.44 12.59
CA TYR A 85 -5.34 0.13 13.47
C TYR A 85 -3.98 -0.49 13.21
N GLY A 86 -2.91 0.27 13.46
CA GLY A 86 -1.55 -0.22 13.38
C GLY A 86 -1.15 -0.99 14.64
N SER A 87 -0.21 -1.93 14.52
CA SER A 87 0.34 -2.69 15.65
C SER A 87 1.00 -1.81 16.72
N ALA A 88 1.52 -0.66 16.32
CA ALA A 88 2.12 0.33 17.21
C ALA A 88 1.13 1.41 17.71
N SER A 89 -0.18 1.25 17.47
CA SER A 89 -1.20 2.18 17.93
C SER A 89 -1.46 2.03 19.43
N GLU A 90 -1.90 3.11 20.07
CA GLU A 90 -2.37 3.10 21.44
C GLU A 90 -3.47 2.07 21.67
N TYR A 91 -4.39 1.95 20.71
CA TYR A 91 -5.47 0.98 20.76
C TYR A 91 -4.96 -0.47 20.92
N GLN A 92 -3.89 -0.82 20.20
CA GLN A 92 -3.31 -2.18 20.27
C GLN A 92 -2.42 -2.38 21.50
N LYS A 93 -1.68 -1.34 21.91
CA LYS A 93 -0.75 -1.42 23.04
C LYS A 93 -1.44 -1.32 24.40
N GLY A 94 -2.60 -0.68 24.45
CA GLY A 94 -3.28 -0.37 25.70
C GLY A 94 -2.60 0.71 26.57
N GLU A 95 -1.54 1.32 26.08
CA GLU A 95 -0.78 2.38 26.74
C GLU A 95 -0.36 3.48 25.75
N HIS A 96 -0.11 4.68 26.29
CA HIS A 96 0.21 5.85 25.46
C HIS A 96 1.71 6.03 25.15
N LYS A 97 2.55 5.12 25.62
CA LYS A 97 4.01 5.19 25.45
C LYS A 97 4.47 4.64 24.11
N ASN A 98 5.30 5.38 23.38
CA ASN A 98 5.85 5.01 22.07
C ASN A 98 4.77 4.65 21.04
N VAL A 99 3.70 5.45 20.99
CA VAL A 99 2.58 5.25 20.08
C VAL A 99 2.92 5.83 18.71
N GLU A 100 2.88 4.98 17.67
CA GLU A 100 3.13 5.36 16.27
C GLU A 100 1.96 4.97 15.36
N GLY A 101 0.75 5.08 15.80
CA GLY A 101 -0.38 4.71 14.96
C GLY A 101 -1.67 5.32 15.44
N LYS A 102 -2.67 5.17 14.62
CA LYS A 102 -4.04 5.57 14.94
C LYS A 102 -5.02 4.45 14.59
N LYS A 103 -6.19 4.52 15.16
CA LYS A 103 -7.34 3.73 14.76
C LYS A 103 -8.22 4.57 13.84
N ILE A 104 -8.67 3.98 12.75
CA ILE A 104 -9.62 4.60 11.81
C ILE A 104 -10.73 3.61 11.47
N LEU A 105 -11.82 4.12 10.95
CA LEU A 105 -12.90 3.34 10.36
C LEU A 105 -12.74 3.35 8.84
N LEU A 106 -12.91 2.19 8.23
CA LEU A 106 -12.90 2.02 6.78
C LEU A 106 -14.24 1.44 6.34
N PRO A 107 -14.85 1.97 5.27
CA PRO A 107 -16.06 1.37 4.72
C PRO A 107 -15.86 -0.11 4.41
N VAL A 108 -16.88 -0.92 4.63
CA VAL A 108 -16.85 -2.34 4.26
C VAL A 108 -16.79 -2.48 2.74
N LYS A 109 -15.84 -3.31 2.27
CA LYS A 109 -15.59 -3.55 0.84
C LYS A 109 -16.09 -4.89 0.34
N GLY A 110 -16.82 -5.65 1.16
CA GLY A 110 -17.22 -7.01 0.82
C GLY A 110 -16.11 -8.04 1.06
N HIS A 111 -16.03 -9.04 0.21
CA HIS A 111 -15.10 -10.16 0.36
C HIS A 111 -13.73 -9.87 -0.25
N LEU A 112 -12.68 -10.31 0.45
CA LEU A 112 -11.29 -10.16 -0.01
C LEU A 112 -11.01 -10.85 -1.35
N LYS A 113 -11.72 -11.96 -1.62
CA LYS A 113 -11.58 -12.72 -2.86
C LYS A 113 -11.76 -11.85 -4.10
N ASP A 114 -12.77 -10.99 -4.09
CA ASP A 114 -13.11 -10.16 -5.25
C ASP A 114 -12.01 -9.14 -5.54
N THR A 115 -11.52 -8.48 -4.49
CA THR A 115 -10.36 -7.57 -4.60
C THR A 115 -9.09 -8.28 -5.05
N LEU A 116 -8.83 -9.51 -4.60
CA LEU A 116 -7.65 -10.27 -5.05
C LEU A 116 -7.76 -10.64 -6.54
N GLN A 117 -8.95 -10.94 -7.02
CA GLN A 117 -9.17 -11.20 -8.44
C GLN A 117 -8.91 -9.93 -9.26
N GLU A 118 -9.48 -8.80 -8.90
CA GLU A 118 -9.22 -7.51 -9.56
C GLU A 118 -7.72 -7.16 -9.55
N MET A 119 -7.06 -7.33 -8.42
CA MET A 119 -5.60 -7.09 -8.32
C MET A 119 -4.80 -7.97 -9.26
N GLN A 120 -5.18 -9.24 -9.40
CA GLN A 120 -4.53 -10.16 -10.33
C GLN A 120 -4.73 -9.70 -11.77
N GLU A 121 -5.94 -9.34 -12.15
CA GLU A 121 -6.28 -8.85 -13.50
C GLU A 121 -5.55 -7.56 -13.84
N ASP A 122 -5.52 -6.60 -12.93
CA ASP A 122 -4.80 -5.33 -13.09
C ASP A 122 -3.29 -5.53 -13.21
N LEU A 123 -2.74 -6.48 -12.44
CA LEU A 123 -1.31 -6.79 -12.51
C LEU A 123 -0.96 -7.50 -13.84
N GLN A 124 -1.81 -8.41 -14.30
CA GLN A 124 -1.67 -9.04 -15.61
C GLN A 124 -1.75 -8.00 -16.73
N SER A 125 -2.67 -7.05 -16.62
CA SER A 125 -2.79 -5.91 -17.54
C SER A 125 -1.51 -5.08 -17.56
N SER A 126 -0.97 -4.74 -16.39
CA SER A 126 0.29 -4.01 -16.26
C SER A 126 1.46 -4.73 -16.91
N ILE A 127 1.55 -6.06 -16.77
CA ILE A 127 2.56 -6.91 -17.43
C ILE A 127 2.41 -6.88 -18.94
N SER A 128 1.16 -6.95 -19.43
CA SER A 128 0.85 -6.87 -20.85
C SER A 128 1.28 -5.53 -21.45
N TYR A 129 0.95 -4.42 -20.80
CA TYR A 129 1.39 -3.08 -21.21
C TYR A 129 2.90 -2.90 -21.17
N ALA A 130 3.60 -3.62 -20.30
CA ALA A 130 5.06 -3.68 -20.28
C ALA A 130 5.66 -4.50 -21.42
N GLY A 131 4.84 -5.07 -22.31
CA GLY A 131 5.28 -5.91 -23.43
C GLY A 131 5.81 -7.28 -23.01
N GLY A 132 5.44 -7.77 -21.83
CA GLY A 132 5.96 -9.00 -21.25
C GLY A 132 4.91 -10.04 -20.90
N ARG A 133 5.37 -11.11 -20.23
CA ARG A 133 4.53 -12.24 -19.82
C ARG A 133 4.63 -12.59 -18.32
N ASP A 134 5.49 -11.90 -17.60
CA ASP A 134 5.78 -12.14 -16.19
C ASP A 134 6.08 -10.84 -15.42
N LEU A 135 6.17 -10.91 -14.12
CA LEU A 135 6.46 -9.78 -13.25
C LEU A 135 7.81 -9.12 -13.54
N HIS A 136 8.79 -9.89 -14.06
CA HIS A 136 10.11 -9.35 -14.36
C HIS A 136 10.06 -8.32 -15.50
N SER A 137 9.07 -8.42 -16.38
CA SER A 137 8.85 -7.45 -17.45
C SER A 137 8.64 -6.03 -16.92
N LEU A 138 8.00 -5.87 -15.76
CA LEU A 138 7.79 -4.58 -15.11
C LEU A 138 9.12 -3.89 -14.70
N THR A 139 10.18 -4.66 -14.46
CA THR A 139 11.48 -4.10 -14.04
C THR A 139 12.20 -3.30 -15.12
N ARG A 140 11.80 -3.45 -16.39
CA ARG A 140 12.45 -2.85 -17.55
C ARG A 140 11.68 -1.67 -18.14
N VAL A 141 10.48 -1.39 -17.63
CA VAL A 141 9.64 -0.29 -18.14
C VAL A 141 10.28 1.07 -17.83
N ASP A 142 10.28 1.95 -18.81
CA ASP A 142 10.65 3.34 -18.59
C ASP A 142 9.61 4.07 -17.73
N TYR A 143 10.01 5.14 -17.08
CA TYR A 143 9.13 5.94 -16.26
C TYR A 143 9.50 7.42 -16.31
N VAL A 144 8.53 8.25 -16.03
CA VAL A 144 8.71 9.70 -15.88
C VAL A 144 8.52 10.11 -14.42
N ILE A 145 9.20 11.19 -14.02
CA ILE A 145 9.00 11.81 -12.72
C ILE A 145 8.13 13.04 -12.92
N VAL A 146 6.97 13.02 -12.29
CA VAL A 146 6.02 14.14 -12.33
C VAL A 146 6.21 15.00 -11.10
N LYS A 147 6.51 16.30 -11.30
CA LYS A 147 6.71 17.25 -10.21
C LYS A 147 5.42 17.87 -9.68
N ASN A 148 4.43 17.99 -10.55
CA ASN A 148 3.11 18.53 -10.24
C ASN A 148 2.04 17.51 -10.61
N SER A 149 0.83 17.69 -10.08
CA SER A 149 -0.31 16.87 -10.52
C SER A 149 -0.55 17.09 -12.01
N ILE A 150 -0.62 16.00 -12.75
CA ILE A 150 -1.04 16.00 -14.15
C ILE A 150 -2.43 15.39 -14.18
N TRP A 151 -3.39 16.15 -14.69
CA TRP A 151 -4.70 15.62 -15.02
C TRP A 151 -4.61 14.94 -16.39
N ASN A 152 -4.97 13.66 -16.45
CA ASN A 152 -4.92 12.85 -17.65
C ASN A 152 -6.31 12.67 -18.32
N GLY A 153 -7.33 13.32 -17.78
CA GLY A 153 -8.70 13.20 -18.27
C GLY A 153 -9.55 12.13 -17.58
N ASP A 154 -8.94 11.33 -16.71
CA ASP A 154 -9.69 10.34 -15.95
C ASP A 154 -10.36 11.02 -14.74
N SER A 155 -11.62 10.78 -14.54
CA SER A 155 -12.30 11.12 -13.28
C SER A 155 -11.93 10.08 -12.24
N ILE A 156 -11.40 10.53 -11.13
CA ILE A 156 -11.10 9.71 -9.95
C ILE A 156 -12.37 9.59 -9.10
#